data_b0e800fedb49f26560f82414cd31989e
#
_entry.id   b0e800fedb49f26560f82414cd31989e
#
_cell.length_a   1.000
_cell.length_b   1.000
_cell.length_c   1.000
_cell.angle_alpha   90.00
_cell.angle_beta   90.00
_cell.angle_gamma   90.00
#
_symmetry.space_group_name_H-M   'P 1'
#
loop_
_entity.id
_entity.type
_entity.pdbx_description
1 polymer ?
#
loop_
_entity_poly.entity_id
_entity_poly.type
_entity_poly.pdbx_seq_one_letter_code
_entity_poly.pdbx_strand_id
1 'polypeptide(L)'
;MKQLTNDEIIKNQVETINQYRVLDYLKKNLNIFSFEIFLYDRDTIKVIDCENKEAYFRYDNDKKEVLFLEEGKEKIDDYELC
;
A
#
# COMPACT_ATOMS: atom_id res chain seq x y z
N MET A 1 -9.51 7.55 -7.31
CA MET A 1 -8.86 6.61 -6.38
C MET A 1 -9.93 5.79 -5.69
N LYS A 2 -9.74 4.50 -5.61
CA LYS A 2 -10.75 3.62 -5.07
C LYS A 2 -10.29 3.00 -3.78
N GLN A 3 -11.13 3.03 -2.76
CA GLN A 3 -10.82 2.38 -1.50
C GLN A 3 -11.22 0.91 -1.57
N LEU A 4 -10.35 0.03 -1.12
CA LEU A 4 -10.64 -1.39 -1.12
C LEU A 4 -11.29 -1.77 0.21
N THR A 5 -12.33 -2.57 0.14
CA THR A 5 -12.94 -3.14 1.34
C THR A 5 -12.11 -4.34 1.77
N ASN A 6 -12.36 -4.82 2.98
CA ASN A 6 -11.64 -5.99 3.46
C ASN A 6 -11.86 -7.20 2.55
N ASP A 7 -13.07 -7.35 2.06
CA ASP A 7 -13.39 -8.46 1.19
C ASP A 7 -12.60 -8.35 -0.12
N GLU A 8 -12.48 -7.15 -0.65
CA GLU A 8 -11.73 -6.95 -1.87
C GLU A 8 -10.24 -7.21 -1.65
N ILE A 9 -9.74 -6.88 -0.48
CA ILE A 9 -8.35 -7.15 -0.16
C ILE A 9 -8.12 -8.66 -0.07
N ILE A 10 -9.00 -9.37 0.59
CA ILE A 10 -8.88 -10.81 0.72
C ILE A 10 -8.86 -11.47 -0.65
N LYS A 11 -9.68 -10.98 -1.56
CA LYS A 11 -9.81 -11.57 -2.87
C LYS A 11 -8.85 -11.00 -3.90
N ASN A 12 -7.99 -10.09 -3.48
CA ASN A 12 -7.03 -9.43 -4.38
C ASN A 12 -7.71 -8.77 -5.57
N GLN A 13 -8.77 -8.03 -5.28
CA GLN A 13 -9.52 -7.39 -6.36
C GLN A 13 -8.91 -6.05 -6.69
N VAL A 14 -7.89 -6.06 -7.49
CA VAL A 14 -7.19 -4.86 -7.92
C VAL A 14 -7.36 -4.73 -9.44
N GLU A 15 -6.87 -3.65 -9.99
CA GLU A 15 -7.07 -3.36 -11.40
C GLU A 15 -5.90 -3.70 -12.29
N THR A 16 -4.73 -3.84 -11.76
CA THR A 16 -3.54 -4.15 -12.56
C THR A 16 -2.70 -5.22 -11.87
N ILE A 17 -1.83 -5.83 -12.64
CA ILE A 17 -0.92 -6.83 -12.10
C ILE A 17 0.05 -6.21 -11.12
N ASN A 18 0.50 -5.00 -11.39
CA ASN A 18 1.43 -4.34 -10.48
C ASN A 18 0.76 -4.04 -9.14
N GLN A 19 -0.51 -3.63 -9.18
CA GLN A 19 -1.25 -3.44 -7.94
C GLN A 19 -1.39 -4.76 -7.19
N TYR A 20 -1.58 -5.84 -7.90
CA TYR A 20 -1.68 -7.15 -7.28
C TYR A 20 -0.37 -7.48 -6.56
N ARG A 21 0.75 -7.19 -7.20
CA ARG A 21 2.05 -7.47 -6.58
C ARG A 21 2.28 -6.62 -5.34
N VAL A 22 1.86 -5.36 -5.40
CA VAL A 22 1.99 -4.48 -4.24
C VAL A 22 1.08 -4.97 -3.12
N LEU A 23 -0.15 -5.33 -3.44
CA LEU A 23 -1.08 -5.79 -2.43
C LEU A 23 -0.59 -7.07 -1.77
N ASP A 24 -0.05 -7.98 -2.56
CA ASP A 24 0.48 -9.22 -2.03
C ASP A 24 1.63 -8.94 -1.06
N TYR A 25 2.50 -8.02 -1.41
CA TYR A 25 3.60 -7.60 -0.56
C TYR A 25 3.08 -7.05 0.75
N LEU A 26 2.06 -6.19 0.68
CA LEU A 26 1.51 -5.58 1.87
C LEU A 26 0.85 -6.62 2.76
N LYS A 27 0.17 -7.59 2.17
CA LYS A 27 -0.48 -8.63 2.96
C LYS A 27 0.52 -9.49 3.70
N LYS A 28 1.70 -9.65 3.14
CA LYS A 28 2.73 -10.46 3.78
C LYS A 28 3.54 -9.72 4.82
N ASN A 29 3.61 -8.42 4.71
CA ASN A 29 4.49 -7.64 5.56
C ASN A 29 3.79 -6.74 6.56
N LEU A 30 2.50 -6.48 6.39
CA LEU A 30 1.76 -5.60 7.26
C LEU A 30 0.47 -6.25 7.69
N ASN A 31 -0.04 -5.82 8.81
CA ASN A 31 -1.39 -6.20 9.19
C ASN A 31 -2.32 -5.27 8.41
N ILE A 32 -2.53 -5.63 7.15
CA ILE A 32 -3.16 -4.73 6.20
C ILE A 32 -4.56 -4.31 6.58
N PHE A 33 -5.25 -5.13 7.37
CA PHE A 33 -6.61 -4.80 7.76
C PHE A 33 -6.67 -3.73 8.85
N SER A 34 -5.52 -3.32 9.37
CA SER A 34 -5.46 -2.22 10.32
C SER A 34 -5.33 -0.88 9.62
N PHE A 35 -5.26 -0.87 8.31
CA PHE A 35 -5.05 0.33 7.53
C PHE A 35 -6.16 0.54 6.52
N GLU A 36 -6.26 1.75 6.00
CA GLU A 36 -7.15 2.04 4.89
C GLU A 36 -6.34 1.89 3.61
N ILE A 37 -6.84 1.12 2.67
CA ILE A 37 -6.11 0.77 1.46
C ILE A 37 -6.82 1.34 0.24
N PHE A 38 -6.07 2.08 -0.56
CA PHE A 38 -6.63 2.71 -1.76
C PHE A 38 -5.81 2.35 -2.98
N LEU A 39 -6.46 2.12 -4.09
CA LEU A 39 -5.78 1.98 -5.37
C LEU A 39 -5.47 3.38 -5.88
N TYR A 40 -4.21 3.75 -5.89
CA TYR A 40 -3.82 5.12 -6.20
C TYR A 40 -3.58 5.31 -7.70
N ASP A 41 -2.73 4.50 -8.30
CA ASP A 41 -2.55 4.52 -9.73
C ASP A 41 -2.19 3.10 -10.17
N ARG A 42 -1.80 2.96 -11.43
CA ARG A 42 -1.61 1.63 -12.00
C ARG A 42 -0.57 0.80 -11.31
N ASP A 43 0.38 1.42 -10.66
CA ASP A 43 1.47 0.72 -10.04
C ASP A 43 1.53 0.92 -8.54
N THR A 44 0.64 1.70 -7.97
CA THR A 44 0.78 2.20 -6.60
C THR A 44 -0.46 1.96 -5.77
N ILE A 45 -0.25 1.54 -4.54
CA ILE A 45 -1.33 1.46 -3.55
C ILE A 45 -1.01 2.44 -2.44
N LYS A 46 -2.02 3.22 -2.04
CA LYS A 46 -1.89 4.18 -0.98
C LYS A 46 -2.41 3.56 0.31
N VAL A 47 -1.69 3.73 1.39
CA VAL A 47 -2.06 3.18 2.68
C VAL A 47 -2.15 4.32 3.67
N ILE A 48 -3.23 4.36 4.43
CA ILE A 48 -3.42 5.38 5.45
C ILE A 48 -3.54 4.67 6.79
N ASP A 49 -2.73 5.08 7.75
CA ASP A 49 -2.75 4.43 9.06
C ASP A 49 -3.72 5.13 10.00
N CYS A 50 -3.79 4.69 11.24
CA CYS A 50 -4.77 5.21 12.16
C CYS A 50 -4.44 6.63 12.60
N GLU A 51 -3.28 7.14 12.26
CA GLU A 51 -2.92 8.52 12.54
C GLU A 51 -3.09 9.39 11.31
N ASN A 52 -3.72 8.88 10.27
CA ASN A 52 -3.94 9.59 9.03
C ASN A 52 -2.66 9.89 8.27
N LYS A 53 -1.63 9.12 8.49
CA LYS A 53 -0.41 9.28 7.73
C LYS A 53 -0.52 8.47 6.47
N GLU A 54 -0.13 9.04 5.36
CA GLU A 54 -0.24 8.41 4.06
C GLU A 54 1.09 7.86 3.62
N ALA A 55 1.07 6.66 3.12
CA ALA A 55 2.26 6.03 2.56
C ALA A 55 1.89 5.43 1.23
N TYR A 56 2.81 5.43 0.31
CA TYR A 56 2.57 4.91 -1.02
C TYR A 56 3.53 3.76 -1.27
N PHE A 57 2.99 2.66 -1.78
CA PHE A 57 3.80 1.50 -2.12
C PHE A 57 3.64 1.27 -3.61
N ARG A 58 4.76 1.34 -4.32
CA ARG A 58 4.74 1.27 -5.76
C ARG A 58 5.58 0.12 -6.24
N TYR A 59 5.12 -0.56 -7.29
CA TYR A 59 5.90 -1.65 -7.86
C TYR A 59 6.83 -1.10 -8.93
N ASP A 60 8.13 -1.41 -8.81
CA ASP A 60 9.13 -0.98 -9.79
C ASP A 60 9.39 -2.13 -10.74
N ASN A 61 8.96 -1.98 -11.98
CA ASN A 61 9.13 -3.03 -12.98
C ASN A 61 10.58 -3.28 -13.32
N ASP A 62 11.42 -2.27 -13.23
CA ASP A 62 12.81 -2.44 -13.56
C ASP A 62 13.54 -3.24 -12.49
N LYS A 63 13.25 -2.99 -11.24
CA LYS A 63 13.89 -3.69 -10.16
C LYS A 63 13.08 -4.87 -9.70
N LYS A 64 11.85 -4.95 -10.14
CA LYS A 64 10.93 -6.02 -9.79
C LYS A 64 10.74 -6.13 -8.30
N GLU A 65 10.53 -4.99 -7.68
CA GLU A 65 10.32 -4.97 -6.24
C GLU A 65 9.38 -3.83 -5.87
N VAL A 66 8.85 -3.88 -4.67
CA VAL A 66 7.95 -2.87 -4.17
C VAL A 66 8.76 -1.79 -3.46
N LEU A 67 8.52 -0.55 -3.81
CA LEU A 67 9.19 0.58 -3.20
C LEU A 67 8.25 1.31 -2.26
N PHE A 68 8.78 1.74 -1.13
CA PHE A 68 8.00 2.49 -0.17
C PHE A 68 8.27 3.98 -0.34
N LEU A 69 7.22 4.75 -0.55
CA LEU A 69 7.34 6.19 -0.73
C LEU A 69 6.48 6.87 0.31
N GLU A 70 7.10 7.72 1.11
CA GLU A 70 6.36 8.41 2.12
C GLU A 70 6.13 9.82 1.68
N GLU A 71 4.88 10.26 1.71
CA GLU A 71 4.57 11.47 1.10
C GLU A 71 5.11 12.65 1.84
N GLY A 72 5.91 13.40 1.15
CA GLY A 72 6.32 14.70 1.54
C GLY A 72 7.00 14.84 2.87
N LYS A 73 7.54 13.81 3.39
CA LYS A 73 8.03 13.88 4.66
C LYS A 73 9.40 13.49 4.80
N GLU A 74 10.04 14.04 5.76
CA GLU A 74 11.31 13.56 6.01
C GLU A 74 11.15 12.39 6.82
N LYS A 75 12.10 11.57 6.89
CA LYS A 75 12.07 10.35 7.40
C LYS A 75 11.85 10.24 8.83
N ILE A 76 11.12 9.33 9.30
CA ILE A 76 10.84 9.10 10.64
C ILE A 76 11.47 7.86 11.06
N ASP A 77 12.35 7.94 12.02
CA ASP A 77 13.08 6.81 12.42
C ASP A 77 12.25 5.83 13.16
N ASP A 78 11.33 6.27 13.94
CA ASP A 78 10.61 5.43 14.73
C ASP A 78 9.24 5.42 14.26
N TYR A 79 8.89 4.61 13.33
CA TYR A 79 7.59 4.58 12.78
C TYR A 79 6.75 3.67 13.61
N GLU A 80 5.77 4.24 14.26
CA GLU A 80 4.93 3.46 15.07
C GLU A 80 3.64 3.18 14.45
N LEU A 81 3.22 1.96 14.44
CA LEU A 81 1.92 1.58 13.93
C LEU A 81 0.95 1.51 15.06
N CYS A 82 -0.24 1.92 14.86
CA CYS A 82 -1.25 1.91 15.88
C CYS A 82 -1.75 0.51 16.19
#